data_2da5013b1c2e16fa7863eae6fee22c17
#
_entry.id   2da5013b1c2e16fa7863eae6fee22c17
#
_cell.length_a   1.000
_cell.length_b   1.000
_cell.length_c   1.000
_cell.angle_alpha   90.00
_cell.angle_beta   90.00
_cell.angle_gamma   90.00
#
_symmetry.space_group_name_H-M   'P 1'
#
loop_
_entity.id
_entity.type
_entity.pdbx_description
1 polymer ?
#
loop_
_entity_poly.entity_id
_entity_poly.type
_entity_poly.pdbx_seq_one_letter_code
_entity_poly.pdbx_strand_id
1 'polypeptide(L)'
;MTRFDPQDSRPVHFVGIAGAGMSALAELLARRGIAVTGCDANPNGAGDLERLGIRVAARHDPAHVTGAQAVVATSAMPKDHPELLRARELGIPVIRRAEALAAAVEVGETICIAGTHGKTTTTVMTTEALTAAGRNPTGVVGGRVAAWGGNLSRGGDALFVVEADEYDRSFLALSPTVATITNVEADHLDIYADLDDIRGAFAQFASRARAIVLCADDPGAASIALPSSAEVIRYGIESRDARLVARALRDESGGSTFTAVFDGSEQTDVRLRVPGRHNVLNALAALGSGRAL
;
A
#
# COMPACT_ATOMS: atom_id res chain seq x y z
N MET A 1 6.21 17.45 -12.29
CA MET A 1 5.44 17.04 -13.49
C MET A 1 4.79 15.71 -13.19
N THR A 2 3.47 15.63 -13.21
CA THR A 2 2.74 14.38 -13.06
C THR A 2 3.21 13.40 -14.14
N ARG A 3 3.58 12.18 -13.76
CA ARG A 3 4.13 11.15 -14.67
C ARG A 3 3.09 10.66 -15.68
N PHE A 4 1.81 10.94 -15.42
CA PHE A 4 0.66 10.63 -16.26
C PHE A 4 -0.16 11.92 -16.47
N ASP A 5 -0.41 12.27 -17.74
CA ASP A 5 -1.14 13.49 -18.10
C ASP A 5 -2.61 13.17 -18.42
N PRO A 6 -3.58 13.65 -17.63
CA PRO A 6 -5.00 13.47 -17.93
C PRO A 6 -5.47 14.14 -19.22
N GLN A 7 -4.72 15.12 -19.74
CA GLN A 7 -5.02 15.79 -21.00
C GLN A 7 -4.47 15.03 -22.22
N ASP A 8 -3.56 14.08 -21.99
CA ASP A 8 -3.06 13.21 -23.05
C ASP A 8 -4.09 12.11 -23.32
N SER A 9 -4.70 12.13 -24.50
CA SER A 9 -5.69 11.12 -24.91
C SER A 9 -5.09 9.73 -25.16
N ARG A 10 -3.76 9.63 -25.23
CA ARG A 10 -3.08 8.32 -25.37
C ARG A 10 -3.19 7.53 -24.06
N PRO A 11 -3.51 6.23 -24.13
CA PRO A 11 -3.70 5.44 -22.92
C PRO A 11 -2.38 5.13 -22.20
N VAL A 12 -2.46 4.92 -20.89
CA VAL A 12 -1.48 4.15 -20.13
C VAL A 12 -1.86 2.67 -20.30
N HIS A 13 -0.96 1.89 -20.87
CA HIS A 13 -1.20 0.46 -21.09
C HIS A 13 -0.61 -0.40 -19.97
N PHE A 14 -1.41 -1.30 -19.41
CA PHE A 14 -1.04 -2.18 -18.31
C PHE A 14 -0.80 -3.61 -18.81
N VAL A 15 0.42 -4.13 -18.67
CA VAL A 15 0.75 -5.51 -18.98
C VAL A 15 0.58 -6.36 -17.73
N GLY A 16 -0.41 -7.28 -17.74
CA GLY A 16 -0.83 -8.04 -16.56
C GLY A 16 -1.81 -7.26 -15.67
N ILE A 17 -2.80 -6.59 -16.29
CA ILE A 17 -3.72 -5.65 -15.62
C ILE A 17 -4.64 -6.30 -14.58
N ALA A 18 -4.94 -7.61 -14.70
CA ALA A 18 -5.83 -8.33 -13.78
C ALA A 18 -5.16 -8.68 -12.44
N GLY A 19 -3.84 -8.51 -12.33
CA GLY A 19 -3.14 -8.66 -11.05
C GLY A 19 -3.65 -7.66 -10.01
N ALA A 20 -3.76 -8.08 -8.74
CA ALA A 20 -4.42 -7.31 -7.69
C ALA A 20 -3.88 -5.87 -7.54
N GLY A 21 -2.56 -5.70 -7.43
CA GLY A 21 -1.95 -4.37 -7.33
C GLY A 21 -1.97 -3.57 -8.65
N MET A 22 -2.04 -4.26 -9.80
CA MET A 22 -2.16 -3.63 -11.12
C MET A 22 -3.56 -3.08 -11.34
N SER A 23 -4.60 -3.86 -11.00
CA SER A 23 -6.00 -3.46 -11.15
C SER A 23 -6.35 -2.25 -10.28
N ALA A 24 -5.89 -2.21 -9.02
CA ALA A 24 -6.09 -1.04 -8.16
C ALA A 24 -5.47 0.23 -8.74
N LEU A 25 -4.26 0.14 -9.27
CA LEU A 25 -3.58 1.29 -9.89
C LEU A 25 -4.27 1.71 -11.19
N ALA A 26 -4.68 0.76 -12.04
CA ALA A 26 -5.42 1.03 -13.27
C ALA A 26 -6.75 1.73 -12.97
N GLU A 27 -7.49 1.27 -11.95
CA GLU A 27 -8.71 1.92 -11.47
C GLU A 27 -8.44 3.34 -10.97
N LEU A 28 -7.39 3.54 -10.16
CA LEU A 28 -7.01 4.86 -9.63
C LEU A 28 -6.73 5.86 -10.76
N LEU A 29 -5.94 5.45 -11.76
CA LEU A 29 -5.62 6.31 -12.91
C LEU A 29 -6.87 6.63 -13.76
N ALA A 30 -7.68 5.62 -14.06
CA ALA A 30 -8.90 5.80 -14.85
C ALA A 30 -9.89 6.78 -14.18
N ARG A 31 -10.02 6.71 -12.84
CA ARG A 31 -10.87 7.64 -12.07
C ARG A 31 -10.39 9.07 -12.10
N ARG A 32 -9.11 9.30 -12.37
CA ARG A 32 -8.51 10.63 -12.58
C ARG A 32 -8.62 11.11 -14.03
N GLY A 33 -9.39 10.42 -14.87
CA GLY A 33 -9.56 10.79 -16.27
C GLY A 33 -8.41 10.39 -17.18
N ILE A 34 -7.45 9.60 -16.69
CA ILE A 34 -6.37 9.07 -17.52
C ILE A 34 -6.92 7.90 -18.33
N ALA A 35 -6.73 7.94 -19.65
CA ALA A 35 -7.09 6.84 -20.51
C ALA A 35 -6.25 5.60 -20.12
N VAL A 36 -6.92 4.47 -19.87
CA VAL A 36 -6.28 3.21 -19.46
C VAL A 36 -6.69 2.09 -20.39
N THR A 37 -5.73 1.27 -20.77
CA THR A 37 -5.95 -0.03 -21.45
C THR A 37 -5.06 -1.07 -20.79
N GLY A 38 -5.30 -2.33 -21.03
CA GLY A 38 -4.40 -3.38 -20.56
C GLY A 38 -4.67 -4.73 -21.20
N CYS A 39 -3.79 -5.65 -20.86
CA CYS A 39 -3.90 -7.06 -21.26
C CYS A 39 -3.55 -7.97 -20.08
N ASP A 40 -4.11 -9.17 -20.12
CA ASP A 40 -3.77 -10.22 -19.15
C ASP A 40 -4.01 -11.60 -19.79
N ALA A 41 -3.13 -12.54 -19.52
CA ALA A 41 -3.31 -13.93 -19.98
C ALA A 41 -4.48 -14.61 -19.25
N ASN A 42 -4.84 -14.12 -18.06
CA ASN A 42 -5.99 -14.59 -17.29
C ASN A 42 -6.84 -13.42 -16.80
N PRO A 43 -7.73 -12.87 -17.63
CA PRO A 43 -8.47 -11.64 -17.32
C PRO A 43 -9.65 -11.86 -16.35
N ASN A 44 -9.84 -13.04 -15.75
CA ASN A 44 -10.99 -13.38 -14.91
C ASN A 44 -11.18 -12.43 -13.70
N GLY A 45 -10.14 -11.65 -13.31
CA GLY A 45 -10.22 -10.62 -12.27
C GLY A 45 -10.50 -9.20 -12.78
N ALA A 46 -10.64 -9.01 -14.10
CA ALA A 46 -10.70 -7.68 -14.72
C ALA A 46 -12.12 -7.11 -14.87
N GLY A 47 -13.17 -7.85 -14.52
CA GLY A 47 -14.56 -7.41 -14.72
C GLY A 47 -14.93 -6.10 -14.03
N ASP A 48 -14.24 -5.76 -12.93
CA ASP A 48 -14.41 -4.47 -12.25
C ASP A 48 -13.84 -3.31 -13.11
N LEU A 49 -12.74 -3.56 -13.83
CA LEU A 49 -12.10 -2.58 -14.72
C LEU A 49 -12.94 -2.36 -15.99
N GLU A 50 -13.51 -3.44 -16.54
CA GLU A 50 -14.38 -3.35 -17.73
C GLU A 50 -15.63 -2.51 -17.44
N ARG A 51 -16.19 -2.61 -16.23
CA ARG A 51 -17.31 -1.75 -15.79
C ARG A 51 -16.95 -0.25 -15.70
N LEU A 52 -15.66 0.07 -15.61
CA LEU A 52 -15.14 1.43 -15.68
C LEU A 52 -14.81 1.87 -17.10
N GLY A 53 -15.11 1.05 -18.11
CA GLY A 53 -14.82 1.32 -19.52
C GLY A 53 -13.36 1.05 -19.93
N ILE A 54 -12.57 0.39 -19.07
CA ILE A 54 -11.20 0.01 -19.40
C ILE A 54 -11.24 -1.21 -20.32
N ARG A 55 -10.58 -1.11 -21.46
CA ARG A 55 -10.46 -2.26 -22.38
C ARG A 55 -9.35 -3.19 -21.89
N VAL A 56 -9.71 -4.45 -21.66
CA VAL A 56 -8.79 -5.52 -21.25
C VAL A 56 -8.72 -6.59 -22.32
N ALA A 57 -7.54 -6.77 -22.92
CA ALA A 57 -7.30 -7.83 -23.89
C ALA A 57 -6.96 -9.15 -23.17
N ALA A 58 -7.55 -10.26 -23.65
CA ALA A 58 -7.39 -11.60 -23.06
C ALA A 58 -6.05 -12.30 -23.42
N ARG A 59 -5.14 -11.62 -24.08
CA ARG A 59 -3.80 -12.13 -24.44
C ARG A 59 -2.82 -10.97 -24.61
N HIS A 60 -1.56 -11.29 -24.58
CA HIS A 60 -0.50 -10.31 -24.85
C HIS A 60 -0.26 -10.18 -26.37
N ASP A 61 -0.10 -8.94 -26.85
CA ASP A 61 0.21 -8.64 -28.26
C ASP A 61 1.07 -7.34 -28.31
N PRO A 62 2.22 -7.36 -28.99
CA PRO A 62 3.05 -6.16 -29.16
C PRO A 62 2.34 -4.94 -29.76
N ALA A 63 1.25 -5.18 -30.50
CA ALA A 63 0.46 -4.10 -31.07
C ALA A 63 -0.30 -3.26 -30.00
N HIS A 64 -0.55 -3.83 -28.81
CA HIS A 64 -1.32 -3.15 -27.75
C HIS A 64 -0.65 -1.88 -27.23
N VAL A 65 0.68 -1.81 -27.25
CA VAL A 65 1.43 -0.65 -26.77
C VAL A 65 1.52 0.48 -27.78
N THR A 66 1.08 0.25 -29.04
CA THR A 66 1.17 1.26 -30.09
C THR A 66 0.29 2.45 -29.74
N GLY A 67 0.89 3.65 -29.67
CA GLY A 67 0.19 4.87 -29.33
C GLY A 67 -0.09 5.05 -27.83
N ALA A 68 0.47 4.21 -26.95
CA ALA A 68 0.40 4.45 -25.51
C ALA A 68 1.29 5.63 -25.07
N GLN A 69 0.89 6.38 -24.04
CA GLN A 69 1.74 7.39 -23.42
C GLN A 69 2.81 6.74 -22.51
N ALA A 70 2.48 5.60 -21.90
CA ALA A 70 3.37 4.80 -21.08
C ALA A 70 2.88 3.35 -21.00
N VAL A 71 3.79 2.43 -20.68
CA VAL A 71 3.48 1.04 -20.37
C VAL A 71 3.81 0.78 -18.90
N VAL A 72 2.86 0.25 -18.15
CA VAL A 72 3.05 -0.17 -16.76
C VAL A 72 3.16 -1.69 -16.71
N ALA A 73 4.20 -2.20 -16.07
CA ALA A 73 4.43 -3.64 -15.91
C ALA A 73 4.81 -4.00 -14.46
N THR A 74 4.47 -5.21 -14.05
CA THR A 74 4.92 -5.80 -12.78
C THR A 74 6.36 -6.30 -12.89
N SER A 75 7.09 -6.40 -11.77
CA SER A 75 8.43 -6.99 -11.70
C SER A 75 8.45 -8.48 -12.06
N ALA A 76 7.31 -9.19 -11.93
CA ALA A 76 7.17 -10.58 -12.34
C ALA A 76 7.19 -10.77 -13.88
N MET A 77 7.00 -9.67 -14.65
CA MET A 77 7.02 -9.75 -16.11
C MET A 77 8.46 -9.87 -16.61
N PRO A 78 8.78 -10.87 -17.47
CA PRO A 78 10.11 -11.00 -18.07
C PRO A 78 10.53 -9.73 -18.82
N LYS A 79 11.81 -9.35 -18.70
CA LYS A 79 12.34 -8.13 -19.35
C LYS A 79 12.29 -8.19 -20.88
N ASP A 80 12.27 -9.38 -21.45
CA ASP A 80 12.16 -9.70 -22.89
C ASP A 80 10.72 -9.94 -23.34
N HIS A 81 9.73 -9.64 -22.50
CA HIS A 81 8.32 -9.74 -22.86
C HIS A 81 8.04 -8.93 -24.15
N PRO A 82 7.32 -9.48 -25.15
CA PRO A 82 7.16 -8.86 -26.47
C PRO A 82 6.58 -7.44 -26.44
N GLU A 83 5.61 -7.16 -25.56
CA GLU A 83 5.05 -5.81 -25.40
C GLU A 83 6.07 -4.83 -24.81
N LEU A 84 6.92 -5.27 -23.87
CA LEU A 84 7.96 -4.42 -23.29
C LEU A 84 9.08 -4.12 -24.28
N LEU A 85 9.46 -5.09 -25.10
CA LEU A 85 10.43 -4.88 -26.19
C LEU A 85 9.85 -3.88 -27.20
N ARG A 86 8.61 -4.08 -27.61
CA ARG A 86 7.95 -3.18 -28.56
C ARG A 86 7.81 -1.76 -28.05
N ALA A 87 7.45 -1.59 -26.78
CA ALA A 87 7.40 -0.26 -26.15
C ALA A 87 8.75 0.45 -26.23
N ARG A 88 9.86 -0.26 -25.92
CA ARG A 88 11.23 0.30 -26.02
C ARG A 88 11.61 0.68 -27.43
N GLU A 89 11.29 -0.17 -28.43
CA GLU A 89 11.51 0.12 -29.85
C GLU A 89 10.80 1.40 -30.31
N LEU A 90 9.58 1.63 -29.78
CA LEU A 90 8.78 2.82 -30.10
C LEU A 90 9.14 4.04 -29.23
N GLY A 91 10.13 3.93 -28.33
CA GLY A 91 10.49 5.01 -27.42
C GLY A 91 9.41 5.31 -26.35
N ILE A 92 8.48 4.37 -26.11
CA ILE A 92 7.44 4.51 -25.10
C ILE A 92 8.01 4.13 -23.73
N PRO A 93 7.87 4.97 -22.70
CA PRO A 93 8.41 4.66 -21.37
C PRO A 93 7.75 3.43 -20.76
N VAL A 94 8.60 2.51 -20.27
CA VAL A 94 8.18 1.34 -19.50
C VAL A 94 8.42 1.65 -18.02
N ILE A 95 7.36 1.63 -17.22
CA ILE A 95 7.35 2.04 -15.82
C ILE A 95 7.01 0.82 -14.95
N ARG A 96 7.74 0.59 -13.87
CA ARG A 96 7.39 -0.46 -12.91
C ARG A 96 6.13 -0.08 -12.13
N ARG A 97 5.30 -1.07 -11.77
CA ARG A 97 4.09 -0.87 -10.96
C ARG A 97 4.35 0.01 -9.71
N ALA A 98 5.43 -0.29 -8.97
CA ALA A 98 5.78 0.46 -7.76
C ALA A 98 6.04 1.95 -8.03
N GLU A 99 6.78 2.26 -9.11
CA GLU A 99 7.05 3.64 -9.50
C GLU A 99 5.79 4.35 -10.03
N ALA A 100 4.92 3.61 -10.71
CA ALA A 100 3.65 4.13 -11.21
C ALA A 100 2.68 4.42 -10.05
N LEU A 101 2.63 3.54 -9.03
CA LEU A 101 1.86 3.77 -7.82
C LEU A 101 2.39 4.98 -7.05
N ALA A 102 3.71 5.07 -6.84
CA ALA A 102 4.33 6.20 -6.16
C ALA A 102 3.95 7.52 -6.84
N ALA A 103 4.11 7.61 -8.16
CA ALA A 103 3.73 8.80 -8.93
C ALA A 103 2.21 9.10 -8.84
N ALA A 104 1.38 8.08 -8.74
CA ALA A 104 -0.06 8.26 -8.62
C ALA A 104 -0.46 8.82 -7.24
N VAL A 105 0.21 8.46 -6.15
CA VAL A 105 -0.15 8.89 -4.79
C VAL A 105 0.61 10.13 -4.30
N GLU A 106 1.67 10.55 -5.00
CA GLU A 106 2.52 11.70 -4.65
C GLU A 106 1.77 13.05 -4.64
N VAL A 107 0.57 13.09 -5.22
CA VAL A 107 -0.27 14.30 -5.28
C VAL A 107 -0.88 14.68 -3.93
N GLY A 108 -0.92 13.78 -2.95
CA GLY A 108 -1.49 13.99 -1.62
C GLY A 108 -0.59 13.47 -0.50
N GLU A 109 -1.04 13.63 0.74
CA GLU A 109 -0.40 12.98 1.89
C GLU A 109 -0.57 11.46 1.81
N THR A 110 0.47 10.72 2.24
CA THR A 110 0.46 9.26 2.15
C THR A 110 0.76 8.61 3.50
N ILE A 111 -0.11 7.71 3.93
CA ILE A 111 0.17 6.73 4.98
C ILE A 111 0.54 5.42 4.27
N CYS A 112 1.78 4.99 4.40
CA CYS A 112 2.25 3.76 3.79
C CYS A 112 2.44 2.68 4.87
N ILE A 113 1.69 1.58 4.75
CA ILE A 113 1.68 0.48 5.73
C ILE A 113 2.57 -0.64 5.22
N ALA A 114 3.70 -0.84 5.86
CA ALA A 114 4.69 -1.89 5.55
C ALA A 114 4.82 -2.89 6.71
N GLY A 115 5.44 -4.03 6.41
CA GLY A 115 5.71 -5.10 7.37
C GLY A 115 5.50 -6.48 6.77
N THR A 116 6.10 -7.49 7.33
CA THR A 116 5.99 -8.86 6.81
C THR A 116 4.53 -9.34 6.82
N HIS A 117 3.80 -9.06 7.90
CA HIS A 117 2.40 -9.47 8.08
C HIS A 117 1.49 -8.31 8.50
N GLY A 118 0.19 -8.45 8.23
CA GLY A 118 -0.83 -7.50 8.68
C GLY A 118 -0.99 -6.25 7.81
N LYS A 119 -0.22 -6.06 6.76
CA LYS A 119 -0.28 -4.90 5.85
C LYS A 119 -1.69 -4.58 5.37
N THR A 120 -2.33 -5.52 4.69
CA THR A 120 -3.68 -5.35 4.13
C THR A 120 -4.70 -5.00 5.21
N THR A 121 -4.71 -5.76 6.32
CA THR A 121 -5.64 -5.54 7.44
C THR A 121 -5.45 -4.16 8.04
N THR A 122 -4.21 -3.74 8.30
CA THR A 122 -3.90 -2.42 8.85
C THR A 122 -4.28 -1.31 7.87
N THR A 123 -4.01 -1.48 6.56
CA THR A 123 -4.40 -0.52 5.53
C THR A 123 -5.92 -0.33 5.48
N VAL A 124 -6.68 -1.43 5.55
CA VAL A 124 -8.15 -1.39 5.60
C VAL A 124 -8.62 -0.69 6.87
N MET A 125 -8.14 -1.10 8.05
CA MET A 125 -8.53 -0.47 9.33
C MET A 125 -8.21 1.03 9.36
N THR A 126 -7.04 1.44 8.85
CA THR A 126 -6.65 2.85 8.76
C THR A 126 -7.58 3.63 7.82
N THR A 127 -7.86 3.08 6.65
CA THR A 127 -8.75 3.70 5.65
C THR A 127 -10.15 3.87 6.20
N GLU A 128 -10.74 2.83 6.79
CA GLU A 128 -12.09 2.85 7.37
C GLU A 128 -12.19 3.83 8.55
N ALA A 129 -11.19 3.82 9.45
CA ALA A 129 -11.15 4.74 10.59
C ALA A 129 -11.08 6.20 10.14
N LEU A 130 -10.23 6.53 9.17
CA LEU A 130 -10.11 7.87 8.61
C LEU A 130 -11.35 8.29 7.83
N THR A 131 -12.01 7.37 7.13
CA THR A 131 -13.30 7.60 6.47
C THR A 131 -14.37 7.93 7.49
N ALA A 132 -14.48 7.16 8.58
CA ALA A 132 -15.40 7.42 9.66
C ALA A 132 -15.14 8.76 10.37
N ALA A 133 -13.86 9.19 10.40
CA ALA A 133 -13.44 10.51 10.90
C ALA A 133 -13.65 11.65 9.87
N GLY A 134 -14.27 11.40 8.72
CA GLY A 134 -14.56 12.41 7.70
C GLY A 134 -13.35 12.87 6.87
N ARG A 135 -12.22 12.12 6.86
CA ARG A 135 -10.99 12.50 6.15
C ARG A 135 -10.99 12.12 4.66
N ASN A 136 -11.93 11.33 4.20
CA ASN A 136 -12.09 10.91 2.79
C ASN A 136 -10.81 10.35 2.12
N PRO A 137 -10.10 9.37 2.72
CA PRO A 137 -8.88 8.81 2.17
C PRO A 137 -9.17 7.89 0.97
N THR A 138 -8.23 7.81 0.01
CA THR A 138 -8.19 6.73 -0.97
C THR A 138 -7.30 5.60 -0.43
N GLY A 139 -7.89 4.40 -0.24
CA GLY A 139 -7.18 3.20 0.22
C GLY A 139 -6.73 2.32 -0.95
N VAL A 140 -5.47 1.88 -0.96
CA VAL A 140 -4.90 1.00 -1.99
C VAL A 140 -4.28 -0.22 -1.34
N VAL A 141 -4.75 -1.42 -1.69
CA VAL A 141 -4.27 -2.69 -1.13
C VAL A 141 -3.87 -3.70 -2.20
N GLY A 142 -3.00 -4.63 -1.82
CA GLY A 142 -2.54 -5.71 -2.68
C GLY A 142 -3.52 -6.89 -2.79
N GLY A 143 -4.55 -6.96 -1.95
CA GLY A 143 -5.55 -8.02 -1.92
C GLY A 143 -6.97 -7.50 -2.14
N ARG A 144 -7.92 -8.39 -2.49
CA ARG A 144 -9.32 -8.00 -2.67
C ARG A 144 -10.01 -7.81 -1.31
N VAL A 145 -10.63 -6.67 -1.11
CA VAL A 145 -11.46 -6.33 0.07
C VAL A 145 -12.92 -6.39 -0.33
N ALA A 146 -13.67 -7.30 0.29
CA ALA A 146 -15.07 -7.51 -0.05
C ALA A 146 -15.93 -6.25 0.14
N ALA A 147 -15.69 -5.51 1.23
CA ALA A 147 -16.41 -4.26 1.55
C ALA A 147 -16.16 -3.15 0.52
N TRP A 148 -15.00 -3.16 -0.15
CA TRP A 148 -14.66 -2.19 -1.20
C TRP A 148 -15.10 -2.65 -2.60
N GLY A 149 -15.48 -3.92 -2.74
CA GLY A 149 -15.76 -4.55 -4.02
C GLY A 149 -14.53 -4.74 -4.90
N GLY A 150 -13.32 -4.50 -4.39
CA GLY A 150 -12.06 -4.52 -5.13
C GLY A 150 -10.85 -4.30 -4.24
N ASN A 151 -9.81 -3.74 -4.82
CA ASN A 151 -8.52 -3.49 -4.16
C ASN A 151 -8.31 -1.99 -3.89
N LEU A 152 -9.30 -1.16 -4.21
CA LEU A 152 -9.29 0.28 -4.07
C LEU A 152 -10.51 0.75 -3.26
N SER A 153 -10.30 1.43 -2.13
CA SER A 153 -11.33 2.22 -1.47
C SER A 153 -11.34 3.62 -2.07
N ARG A 154 -12.52 4.06 -2.46
CA ARG A 154 -12.70 5.32 -3.19
C ARG A 154 -12.80 6.50 -2.23
N GLY A 155 -11.84 7.39 -2.30
CA GLY A 155 -11.80 8.65 -1.58
C GLY A 155 -11.36 9.80 -2.46
N GLY A 156 -10.83 10.86 -1.84
CA GLY A 156 -10.24 12.01 -2.52
C GLY A 156 -8.76 11.80 -2.84
N ASP A 157 -8.16 12.81 -3.49
CA ASP A 157 -6.74 12.83 -3.86
C ASP A 157 -5.85 13.54 -2.84
N ALA A 158 -6.42 14.01 -1.72
CA ALA A 158 -5.64 14.71 -0.69
C ALA A 158 -4.94 13.76 0.29
N LEU A 159 -5.44 12.54 0.44
CA LEU A 159 -4.95 11.56 1.40
C LEU A 159 -5.05 10.14 0.85
N PHE A 160 -3.95 9.42 0.93
CA PHE A 160 -3.85 8.01 0.52
C PHE A 160 -3.42 7.13 1.70
N VAL A 161 -4.01 5.95 1.79
CA VAL A 161 -3.56 4.86 2.66
C VAL A 161 -3.13 3.71 1.77
N VAL A 162 -1.85 3.40 1.74
CA VAL A 162 -1.24 2.51 0.74
C VAL A 162 -0.61 1.31 1.42
N GLU A 163 -0.96 0.12 1.00
CA GLU A 163 -0.20 -1.08 1.34
C GLU A 163 1.16 -1.05 0.65
N ALA A 164 2.23 -1.00 1.43
CA ALA A 164 3.61 -0.87 0.99
C ALA A 164 4.31 -2.23 1.05
N ASP A 165 4.42 -2.88 -0.11
CA ASP A 165 4.94 -4.24 -0.26
C ASP A 165 6.47 -4.23 -0.28
N GLU A 166 7.09 -4.96 0.64
CA GLU A 166 8.55 -5.11 0.72
C GLU A 166 9.12 -6.07 -0.34
N TYR A 167 8.27 -6.91 -0.96
CA TYR A 167 8.72 -7.78 -2.04
C TYR A 167 9.34 -6.98 -3.18
N ASP A 168 10.47 -7.47 -3.70
CA ASP A 168 11.27 -6.79 -4.75
C ASP A 168 11.66 -5.34 -4.37
N ARG A 169 11.72 -5.04 -3.06
CA ARG A 169 11.99 -3.69 -2.53
C ARG A 169 11.03 -2.62 -3.09
N SER A 170 9.84 -3.03 -3.54
CA SER A 170 8.85 -2.19 -4.22
C SER A 170 8.43 -0.98 -3.38
N PHE A 171 8.32 -1.13 -2.06
CA PHE A 171 7.96 -0.05 -1.13
C PHE A 171 8.96 1.12 -1.12
N LEU A 172 10.22 0.89 -1.53
CA LEU A 172 11.22 1.96 -1.63
C LEU A 172 10.94 2.98 -2.75
N ALA A 173 10.00 2.71 -3.64
CA ALA A 173 9.55 3.71 -4.59
C ALA A 173 8.65 4.79 -3.95
N LEU A 174 8.00 4.47 -2.81
CA LEU A 174 7.09 5.37 -2.11
C LEU A 174 7.84 6.43 -1.29
N SER A 175 7.21 7.60 -1.13
CA SER A 175 7.68 8.68 -0.26
C SER A 175 6.59 8.98 0.78
N PRO A 176 6.53 8.23 1.89
CA PRO A 176 5.45 8.33 2.85
C PRO A 176 5.49 9.65 3.63
N THR A 177 4.32 10.26 3.88
CA THR A 177 4.14 11.25 4.93
C THR A 177 4.23 10.55 6.29
N VAL A 178 3.55 9.40 6.42
CA VAL A 178 3.59 8.54 7.59
C VAL A 178 4.00 7.13 7.14
N ALA A 179 5.12 6.62 7.66
CA ALA A 179 5.54 5.24 7.49
C ALA A 179 5.08 4.40 8.69
N THR A 180 4.23 3.42 8.45
CA THR A 180 3.76 2.51 9.49
C THR A 180 4.37 1.13 9.28
N ILE A 181 5.03 0.59 10.31
CA ILE A 181 5.72 -0.70 10.25
C ILE A 181 5.11 -1.62 11.30
N THR A 182 4.53 -2.73 10.83
CA THR A 182 3.80 -3.69 11.69
C THR A 182 4.71 -4.71 12.34
N ASN A 183 5.53 -5.38 11.57
CA ASN A 183 6.50 -6.39 12.01
C ASN A 183 7.57 -6.57 10.93
N VAL A 184 8.73 -7.11 11.31
CA VAL A 184 9.83 -7.41 10.38
C VAL A 184 10.43 -8.76 10.72
N GLU A 185 10.21 -9.73 9.86
CA GLU A 185 10.69 -11.10 9.98
C GLU A 185 11.53 -11.49 8.76
N ALA A 186 12.24 -12.61 8.86
CA ALA A 186 13.00 -13.16 7.73
C ALA A 186 12.01 -13.76 6.72
N ASP A 187 11.71 -13.00 5.67
CA ASP A 187 10.86 -13.41 4.55
C ASP A 187 11.52 -12.96 3.23
N HIS A 188 11.06 -13.48 2.11
CA HIS A 188 11.57 -13.13 0.77
C HIS A 188 13.10 -13.24 0.63
N LEU A 189 13.69 -14.34 1.16
CA LEU A 189 15.13 -14.61 1.11
C LEU A 189 15.67 -14.89 -0.33
N ASP A 190 14.80 -14.90 -1.31
CA ASP A 190 15.13 -14.86 -2.74
C ASP A 190 15.50 -13.43 -3.22
N ILE A 191 15.09 -12.40 -2.46
CA ILE A 191 15.33 -10.98 -2.75
C ILE A 191 16.30 -10.36 -1.74
N TYR A 192 16.23 -10.77 -0.48
CA TYR A 192 17.04 -10.26 0.63
C TYR A 192 18.09 -11.29 1.04
N ALA A 193 19.30 -10.82 1.32
CA ALA A 193 20.40 -11.70 1.73
C ALA A 193 20.15 -12.32 3.12
N ASP A 194 19.61 -11.52 4.04
CA ASP A 194 19.30 -11.90 5.43
C ASP A 194 18.35 -10.90 6.09
N LEU A 195 18.07 -11.11 7.39
CA LEU A 195 17.21 -10.23 8.18
C LEU A 195 17.79 -8.81 8.32
N ASP A 196 19.10 -8.64 8.35
CA ASP A 196 19.71 -7.31 8.49
C ASP A 196 19.59 -6.52 7.19
N ASP A 197 19.63 -7.18 6.03
CA ASP A 197 19.33 -6.55 4.73
C ASP A 197 17.85 -6.13 4.65
N ILE A 198 16.93 -6.95 5.18
CA ILE A 198 15.51 -6.57 5.31
C ILE A 198 15.37 -5.34 6.21
N ARG A 199 15.96 -5.35 7.40
CA ARG A 199 15.95 -4.21 8.35
C ARG A 199 16.52 -2.94 7.72
N GLY A 200 17.61 -3.07 6.94
CA GLY A 200 18.20 -1.97 6.18
C GLY A 200 17.24 -1.37 5.16
N ALA A 201 16.48 -2.19 4.44
CA ALA A 201 15.45 -1.72 3.52
C ALA A 201 14.30 -1.00 4.24
N PHE A 202 13.83 -1.52 5.39
CA PHE A 202 12.82 -0.86 6.21
C PHE A 202 13.33 0.46 6.82
N ALA A 203 14.61 0.53 7.24
CA ALA A 203 15.23 1.77 7.68
C ALA A 203 15.28 2.82 6.55
N GLN A 204 15.63 2.42 5.33
CA GLN A 204 15.61 3.29 4.16
C GLN A 204 14.18 3.77 3.83
N PHE A 205 13.17 2.91 3.93
CA PHE A 205 11.78 3.29 3.75
C PHE A 205 11.35 4.31 4.81
N ALA A 206 11.61 4.03 6.10
CA ALA A 206 11.27 4.90 7.22
C ALA A 206 11.98 6.26 7.15
N SER A 207 13.21 6.32 6.62
CA SER A 207 13.99 7.55 6.52
C SER A 207 13.38 8.64 5.64
N ARG A 208 12.41 8.30 4.81
CA ARG A 208 11.71 9.22 3.91
C ARG A 208 10.45 9.81 4.52
N ALA A 209 10.03 9.32 5.69
CA ALA A 209 8.78 9.73 6.33
C ALA A 209 8.97 10.93 7.26
N ARG A 210 7.94 11.79 7.34
CA ARG A 210 7.85 12.84 8.37
C ARG A 210 7.58 12.24 9.75
N ALA A 211 6.72 11.23 9.82
CA ALA A 211 6.39 10.51 11.03
C ALA A 211 6.45 8.99 10.81
N ILE A 212 6.79 8.26 11.86
CA ILE A 212 6.95 6.80 11.84
C ILE A 212 6.07 6.20 12.93
N VAL A 213 5.27 5.22 12.57
CA VAL A 213 4.45 4.41 13.50
C VAL A 213 5.03 3.00 13.51
N LEU A 214 5.51 2.53 14.67
CA LEU A 214 6.33 1.32 14.76
C LEU A 214 5.82 0.38 15.85
N CYS A 215 5.68 -0.91 15.53
CA CYS A 215 5.37 -1.93 16.53
C CYS A 215 6.56 -2.12 17.48
N ALA A 216 6.37 -1.82 18.75
CA ALA A 216 7.39 -2.00 19.79
C ALA A 216 7.40 -3.41 20.38
N ASP A 217 6.33 -4.20 20.15
CA ASP A 217 6.25 -5.58 20.58
C ASP A 217 6.94 -6.55 19.61
N ASP A 218 7.23 -6.09 18.38
CA ASP A 218 7.93 -6.89 17.39
C ASP A 218 9.44 -6.62 17.44
N PRO A 219 10.29 -7.62 17.75
CA PRO A 219 11.74 -7.41 17.88
C PRO A 219 12.42 -6.96 16.60
N GLY A 220 11.91 -7.42 15.43
CA GLY A 220 12.46 -7.03 14.13
C GLY A 220 12.18 -5.56 13.85
N ALA A 221 10.92 -5.13 13.98
CA ALA A 221 10.52 -3.74 13.81
C ALA A 221 11.21 -2.84 14.84
N ALA A 222 11.22 -3.22 16.12
CA ALA A 222 11.83 -2.42 17.20
C ALA A 222 13.33 -2.18 17.00
N SER A 223 14.03 -3.06 16.27
CA SER A 223 15.47 -2.96 16.01
C SER A 223 15.83 -2.12 14.77
N ILE A 224 14.86 -1.59 14.02
CA ILE A 224 15.13 -0.76 12.84
C ILE A 224 15.81 0.54 13.27
N ALA A 225 16.89 0.91 12.56
CA ALA A 225 17.54 2.20 12.74
C ALA A 225 16.64 3.32 12.19
N LEU A 226 16.15 4.18 13.07
CA LEU A 226 15.25 5.28 12.72
C LEU A 226 15.99 6.62 12.63
N PRO A 227 15.57 7.52 11.73
CA PRO A 227 16.13 8.87 11.65
C PRO A 227 15.76 9.68 12.89
N SER A 228 16.72 10.42 13.44
CA SER A 228 16.50 11.28 14.62
C SER A 228 15.57 12.48 14.36
N SER A 229 15.32 12.81 13.09
CA SER A 229 14.48 13.93 12.67
C SER A 229 13.00 13.59 12.56
N ALA A 230 12.63 12.31 12.55
CA ALA A 230 11.23 11.90 12.40
C ALA A 230 10.53 11.84 13.77
N GLU A 231 9.27 12.22 13.80
CA GLU A 231 8.40 11.89 14.93
C GLU A 231 8.14 10.39 14.96
N VAL A 232 8.34 9.73 16.11
CA VAL A 232 8.16 8.28 16.26
C VAL A 232 7.06 7.99 17.26
N ILE A 233 6.01 7.32 16.82
CA ILE A 233 4.96 6.76 17.66
C ILE A 233 5.17 5.25 17.75
N ARG A 234 5.71 4.78 18.86
CA ARG A 234 5.78 3.35 19.16
C ARG A 234 4.46 2.87 19.72
N TYR A 235 3.97 1.74 19.21
CA TYR A 235 2.74 1.12 19.73
C TYR A 235 2.98 -0.34 20.14
N GLY A 236 2.15 -0.84 21.04
CA GLY A 236 2.25 -2.23 21.50
C GLY A 236 1.20 -2.59 22.55
N ILE A 237 1.21 -3.84 22.99
CA ILE A 237 0.36 -4.36 24.06
C ILE A 237 1.24 -4.55 25.32
N GLU A 238 2.47 -5.02 25.16
CA GLU A 238 3.37 -5.43 26.24
C GLU A 238 4.55 -4.47 26.44
N SER A 239 5.03 -3.87 25.37
CA SER A 239 6.22 -3.01 25.42
C SER A 239 6.02 -1.80 26.34
N ARG A 240 7.03 -1.56 27.20
CA ARG A 240 7.08 -0.38 28.06
C ARG A 240 7.49 0.89 27.34
N ASP A 241 8.08 0.76 26.15
CA ASP A 241 8.53 1.88 25.33
C ASP A 241 7.45 2.39 24.36
N ALA A 242 6.25 1.76 24.40
CA ALA A 242 5.16 2.15 23.56
C ALA A 242 4.42 3.38 24.15
N ARG A 243 4.22 4.41 23.30
CA ARG A 243 3.40 5.60 23.58
C ARG A 243 1.92 5.32 23.39
N LEU A 244 1.58 4.40 22.47
CA LEU A 244 0.21 3.96 22.20
C LEU A 244 0.08 2.49 22.59
N VAL A 245 -0.73 2.20 23.62
CA VAL A 245 -0.85 0.87 24.19
C VAL A 245 -2.30 0.41 24.29
N ALA A 246 -2.55 -0.89 24.14
CA ALA A 246 -3.83 -1.48 24.47
C ALA A 246 -3.86 -1.87 25.96
N ARG A 247 -4.92 -1.44 26.67
CA ARG A 247 -5.19 -1.82 28.07
C ARG A 247 -6.54 -2.53 28.14
N ALA A 248 -6.76 -3.24 29.23
CA ALA A 248 -8.01 -3.97 29.49
C ALA A 248 -8.46 -4.85 28.32
N LEU A 249 -7.51 -5.45 27.60
CA LEU A 249 -7.78 -6.31 26.46
C LEU A 249 -8.63 -7.51 26.88
N ARG A 250 -9.74 -7.75 26.17
CA ARG A 250 -10.63 -8.90 26.34
C ARG A 250 -10.96 -9.48 24.99
N ASP A 251 -10.81 -10.78 24.85
CA ASP A 251 -11.31 -11.53 23.70
C ASP A 251 -12.76 -11.93 23.96
N GLU A 252 -13.62 -11.64 23.01
CA GLU A 252 -15.04 -11.96 23.01
C GLU A 252 -15.35 -12.94 21.87
N SER A 253 -16.55 -13.56 21.91
CA SER A 253 -17.02 -14.38 20.80
C SER A 253 -17.14 -13.50 19.53
N GLY A 254 -16.21 -13.68 18.58
CA GLY A 254 -16.20 -12.97 17.29
C GLY A 254 -15.48 -11.61 17.28
N GLY A 255 -14.69 -11.28 18.33
CA GLY A 255 -13.95 -10.02 18.32
C GLY A 255 -13.07 -9.80 19.53
N SER A 256 -12.53 -8.59 19.64
CA SER A 256 -11.73 -8.16 20.79
C SER A 256 -12.14 -6.75 21.22
N THR A 257 -12.10 -6.45 22.52
CA THR A 257 -12.32 -5.11 23.07
C THR A 257 -11.09 -4.70 23.88
N PHE A 258 -10.73 -3.42 23.81
CA PHE A 258 -9.63 -2.86 24.58
C PHE A 258 -9.75 -1.34 24.70
N THR A 259 -9.07 -0.75 25.66
CA THR A 259 -8.87 0.70 25.73
C THR A 259 -7.50 1.05 25.13
N ALA A 260 -7.49 1.82 24.05
CA ALA A 260 -6.27 2.41 23.52
C ALA A 260 -5.87 3.63 24.36
N VAL A 261 -4.63 3.64 24.86
CA VAL A 261 -4.11 4.73 25.71
C VAL A 261 -2.88 5.32 25.02
N PHE A 262 -2.93 6.64 24.76
CA PHE A 262 -1.81 7.39 24.18
C PHE A 262 -1.18 8.29 25.25
N ASP A 263 0.17 8.23 25.37
CA ASP A 263 0.97 8.97 26.34
C ASP A 263 0.44 8.90 27.78
N GLY A 264 -0.16 7.78 28.16
CA GLY A 264 -0.66 7.49 29.49
C GLY A 264 -1.95 8.22 29.89
N SER A 265 -2.49 9.13 29.09
CA SER A 265 -3.61 10.00 29.48
C SER A 265 -4.78 9.98 28.50
N GLU A 266 -4.56 10.08 27.20
CA GLU A 266 -5.62 10.04 26.22
C GLU A 266 -6.12 8.60 26.04
N GLN A 267 -7.44 8.37 26.19
CA GLN A 267 -8.03 7.04 26.17
C GLN A 267 -9.20 6.98 25.17
N THR A 268 -9.29 5.86 24.47
CA THR A 268 -10.37 5.56 23.55
C THR A 268 -10.73 4.07 23.62
N ASP A 269 -12.00 3.75 23.84
CA ASP A 269 -12.46 2.38 23.82
C ASP A 269 -12.61 1.89 22.39
N VAL A 270 -12.04 0.73 22.11
CA VAL A 270 -12.01 0.11 20.79
C VAL A 270 -12.69 -1.26 20.85
N ARG A 271 -13.57 -1.49 19.88
CA ARG A 271 -14.17 -2.80 19.65
C ARG A 271 -13.89 -3.26 18.24
N LEU A 272 -13.21 -4.38 18.13
CA LEU A 272 -12.93 -5.07 16.86
C LEU A 272 -13.94 -6.18 16.64
N ARG A 273 -14.40 -6.34 15.40
CA ARG A 273 -15.23 -7.47 14.96
C ARG A 273 -14.41 -8.67 14.48
N VAL A 274 -13.12 -8.67 14.76
CA VAL A 274 -12.17 -9.72 14.46
C VAL A 274 -11.35 -10.01 15.70
N PRO A 275 -11.15 -11.30 16.07
CA PRO A 275 -10.42 -11.66 17.26
C PRO A 275 -8.90 -11.67 17.04
N GLY A 276 -8.16 -11.71 18.15
CA GLY A 276 -6.75 -12.03 18.18
C GLY A 276 -5.84 -10.83 18.37
N ARG A 277 -4.76 -11.06 19.13
CA ARG A 277 -3.77 -10.04 19.49
C ARG A 277 -3.15 -9.32 18.28
N HIS A 278 -2.91 -10.04 17.18
CA HIS A 278 -2.41 -9.45 15.93
C HIS A 278 -3.38 -8.38 15.37
N ASN A 279 -4.70 -8.58 15.48
CA ASN A 279 -5.67 -7.58 15.06
C ASN A 279 -5.73 -6.38 16.01
N VAL A 280 -5.46 -6.57 17.29
CA VAL A 280 -5.29 -5.47 18.25
C VAL A 280 -4.06 -4.64 17.88
N LEU A 281 -2.94 -5.27 17.54
CA LEU A 281 -1.74 -4.57 17.06
C LEU A 281 -2.01 -3.82 15.74
N ASN A 282 -2.73 -4.44 14.79
CA ASN A 282 -3.13 -3.79 13.54
C ASN A 282 -4.01 -2.55 13.80
N ALA A 283 -4.93 -2.64 14.77
CA ALA A 283 -5.78 -1.51 15.16
C ALA A 283 -4.99 -0.39 15.84
N LEU A 284 -4.02 -0.72 16.71
CA LEU A 284 -3.11 0.28 17.29
C LEU A 284 -2.27 0.96 16.21
N ALA A 285 -1.76 0.19 15.23
CA ALA A 285 -1.05 0.74 14.08
C ALA A 285 -1.93 1.73 13.30
N ALA A 286 -3.19 1.39 13.06
CA ALA A 286 -4.16 2.26 12.39
C ALA A 286 -4.43 3.55 13.19
N LEU A 287 -4.64 3.46 14.50
CA LEU A 287 -4.83 4.61 15.38
C LEU A 287 -3.58 5.50 15.40
N GLY A 288 -2.39 4.90 15.55
CA GLY A 288 -1.11 5.61 15.49
C GLY A 288 -0.90 6.33 14.17
N SER A 289 -1.27 5.69 13.05
CA SER A 289 -1.17 6.26 11.71
C SER A 289 -2.08 7.49 11.54
N GLY A 290 -3.32 7.42 12.01
CA GLY A 290 -4.23 8.56 11.99
C GLY A 290 -3.79 9.70 12.91
N ARG A 291 -3.12 9.39 14.02
CA ARG A 291 -2.58 10.39 14.96
C ARG A 291 -1.37 11.12 14.40
N ALA A 292 -0.56 10.44 13.58
CA ALA A 292 0.67 10.96 13.00
C ALA A 292 0.47 11.91 11.79
N LEU A 293 -0.77 12.01 11.29
CA LEU A 293 -1.21 12.98 10.27
C LEU A 293 -1.35 14.38 10.85
#